data_e0d6d364856634f832c7b7d0621e38c2
#
_entry.id   e0d6d364856634f832c7b7d0621e38c2
#
_cell.length_a   1.000
_cell.length_b   1.000
_cell.length_c   1.000
_cell.angle_alpha   90.00
_cell.angle_beta   90.00
_cell.angle_gamma   90.00
#
_symmetry.space_group_name_H-M   'P 1'
#
loop_
_entity.id
_entity.type
_entity.pdbx_description
1 polymer ?
#
loop_
_entity_poly.entity_id
_entity_poly.type
_entity_poly.pdbx_seq_one_letter_code
_entity_poly.pdbx_strand_id
1 'polypeptide(L)'
;ELIITTKAGYEMWDGPYGNWGSRKYLLASLDQSLKRMGLDYVDIFYHHRMDPDTPLEETMGALASAVQSGKAIYVGLSNYDGETLKKATAILKNLHCPFVINQNRYSIFDRTVEKNGLKKATAELQKGLITFSPLAQGQLTDRYLHGIPEDSRIRTDGRFLKESILDDHRLDQIRRLNDLAAQRGEK
;
A
#
# COMPACT_ATOMS: atom_id res chain seq x y z
N GLU A 1 18.65 8.42 -11.84
CA GLU A 1 18.58 8.19 -10.38
C GLU A 1 17.26 7.51 -10.02
N LEU A 2 17.31 6.47 -9.19
CA LEU A 2 16.12 5.70 -8.80
C LEU A 2 15.70 6.07 -7.38
N ILE A 3 14.39 6.07 -7.14
CA ILE A 3 13.82 6.12 -5.78
C ILE A 3 13.52 4.69 -5.35
N ILE A 4 14.25 4.19 -4.34
CA ILE A 4 14.11 2.83 -3.85
C ILE A 4 13.31 2.82 -2.55
N THR A 5 12.28 1.99 -2.49
CA THR A 5 11.41 1.92 -1.32
C THR A 5 11.23 0.48 -0.85
N THR A 6 11.00 0.29 0.46
CA THR A 6 10.61 -0.99 1.04
C THR A 6 9.53 -0.81 2.10
N LYS A 7 8.90 -1.90 2.49
CA LYS A 7 7.78 -1.91 3.44
C LYS A 7 7.94 -3.01 4.48
N ALA A 8 7.42 -2.77 5.68
CA ALA A 8 7.25 -3.80 6.70
C ALA A 8 5.85 -3.70 7.32
N GLY A 9 5.22 -4.83 7.68
CA GLY A 9 3.87 -4.86 8.27
C GLY A 9 3.11 -6.18 8.04
N TYR A 10 3.59 -7.05 7.16
CA TYR A 10 3.07 -8.40 6.96
C TYR A 10 4.03 -9.44 7.52
N GLU A 11 3.51 -10.64 7.76
CA GLU A 11 4.28 -11.75 8.30
C GLU A 11 5.49 -12.09 7.44
N MET A 12 6.66 -12.10 8.06
CA MET A 12 7.95 -12.36 7.44
C MET A 12 8.68 -13.54 8.06
N TRP A 13 8.38 -13.86 9.33
CA TRP A 13 8.90 -15.01 10.06
C TRP A 13 7.98 -15.36 11.23
N ASP A 14 8.07 -16.58 11.73
CA ASP A 14 7.27 -17.07 12.85
C ASP A 14 7.63 -16.36 14.16
N GLY A 15 6.63 -16.24 15.06
CA GLY A 15 6.79 -15.69 16.39
C GLY A 15 6.19 -14.30 16.59
N PRO A 16 6.19 -13.78 17.81
CA PRO A 16 5.43 -12.58 18.19
C PRO A 16 5.94 -11.28 17.55
N TYR A 17 7.17 -11.29 17.04
CA TYR A 17 7.78 -10.11 16.41
C TYR A 17 8.09 -10.33 14.92
N GLY A 18 7.35 -11.22 14.25
CA GLY A 18 7.50 -11.48 12.81
C GLY A 18 6.49 -10.76 11.93
N ASN A 19 5.64 -9.89 12.50
CA ASN A 19 4.50 -9.29 11.83
C ASN A 19 4.14 -7.91 12.42
N TRP A 20 3.24 -7.16 11.78
CA TRP A 20 2.59 -5.93 12.23
C TRP A 20 3.49 -4.70 12.37
N GLY A 21 3.38 -3.97 13.49
CA GLY A 21 3.96 -2.63 13.63
C GLY A 21 4.88 -2.42 14.83
N SER A 22 5.22 -3.49 15.57
CA SER A 22 6.12 -3.36 16.72
C SER A 22 7.49 -2.80 16.31
N ARG A 23 8.09 -2.02 17.19
CA ARG A 23 9.41 -1.44 16.97
C ARG A 23 10.47 -2.48 16.61
N LYS A 24 10.48 -3.61 17.34
CA LYS A 24 11.43 -4.70 17.10
C LYS A 24 11.27 -5.28 15.69
N TYR A 25 10.02 -5.53 15.27
CA TYR A 25 9.73 -6.06 13.95
C TYR A 25 10.12 -5.10 12.83
N LEU A 26 9.71 -3.83 12.93
CA LEU A 26 9.95 -2.85 11.86
C LEU A 26 11.45 -2.63 11.60
N LEU A 27 12.23 -2.46 12.66
CA LEU A 27 13.68 -2.25 12.52
C LEU A 27 14.40 -3.50 12.00
N ALA A 28 14.07 -4.69 12.52
CA ALA A 28 14.64 -5.95 12.03
C ALA A 28 14.27 -6.23 10.57
N SER A 29 13.02 -5.94 10.16
CA SER A 29 12.56 -6.11 8.78
C SER A 29 13.26 -5.15 7.81
N LEU A 30 13.51 -3.90 8.24
CA LEU A 30 14.28 -2.95 7.45
C LEU A 30 15.72 -3.44 7.26
N ASP A 31 16.39 -3.88 8.32
CA ASP A 31 17.76 -4.39 8.26
C ASP A 31 17.89 -5.60 7.33
N GLN A 32 16.95 -6.53 7.41
CA GLN A 32 16.89 -7.67 6.50
C GLN A 32 16.66 -7.24 5.04
N SER A 33 15.80 -6.24 4.81
CA SER A 33 15.54 -5.70 3.47
C SER A 33 16.78 -5.04 2.88
N LEU A 34 17.45 -4.20 3.63
CA LEU A 34 18.70 -3.55 3.22
C LEU A 34 19.79 -4.59 2.88
N LYS A 35 19.95 -5.59 3.75
CA LYS A 35 20.91 -6.68 3.50
C LYS A 35 20.61 -7.45 2.22
N ARG A 36 19.33 -7.79 1.95
CA ARG A 36 18.94 -8.51 0.72
C ARG A 36 19.14 -7.68 -0.53
N MET A 37 18.94 -6.37 -0.45
CA MET A 37 19.12 -5.45 -1.57
C MET A 37 20.57 -5.02 -1.77
N GLY A 38 21.47 -5.26 -0.80
CA GLY A 38 22.85 -4.76 -0.83
C GLY A 38 22.94 -3.24 -0.74
N LEU A 39 22.03 -2.61 0.05
CA LEU A 39 21.94 -1.16 0.20
C LEU A 39 22.18 -0.75 1.64
N ASP A 40 22.72 0.44 1.84
CA ASP A 40 22.90 1.04 3.16
C ASP A 40 21.63 1.76 3.65
N TYR A 41 20.81 2.25 2.72
CA TYR A 41 19.54 2.94 3.00
C TYR A 41 18.52 2.75 1.89
N VAL A 42 17.26 3.14 2.17
CA VAL A 42 16.20 3.31 1.19
C VAL A 42 15.70 4.77 1.21
N ASP A 43 15.16 5.22 0.09
CA ASP A 43 14.58 6.57 0.02
C ASP A 43 13.33 6.67 0.88
N ILE A 44 12.43 5.68 0.82
CA ILE A 44 11.21 5.68 1.62
C ILE A 44 11.01 4.32 2.29
N PHE A 45 10.90 4.32 3.62
CA PHE A 45 10.49 3.15 4.39
C PHE A 45 9.03 3.27 4.80
N TYR A 46 8.19 2.29 4.41
CA TYR A 46 6.77 2.29 4.72
C TYR A 46 6.41 1.36 5.88
N HIS A 47 5.51 1.82 6.78
CA HIS A 47 4.68 0.91 7.53
C HIS A 47 3.52 0.45 6.63
N HIS A 48 3.41 -0.86 6.40
CA HIS A 48 2.62 -1.44 5.31
C HIS A 48 1.11 -1.45 5.58
N ARG A 49 0.71 -1.52 6.84
CA ARG A 49 -0.71 -1.52 7.29
C ARG A 49 -0.83 -1.13 8.75
N MET A 50 -2.00 -0.59 9.12
CA MET A 50 -2.29 -0.30 10.52
C MET A 50 -2.19 -1.58 11.37
N ASP A 51 -1.58 -1.45 12.55
CA ASP A 51 -1.50 -2.51 13.56
C ASP A 51 -2.57 -2.24 14.62
N PRO A 52 -3.50 -3.19 14.88
CA PRO A 52 -4.55 -3.00 15.87
C PRO A 52 -4.06 -3.08 17.32
N ASP A 53 -2.92 -3.72 17.56
CA ASP A 53 -2.47 -4.09 18.91
C ASP A 53 -1.28 -3.27 19.40
N THR A 54 -0.40 -2.81 18.51
CA THR A 54 0.75 -1.98 18.86
C THR A 54 0.33 -0.50 18.95
N PRO A 55 0.68 0.20 20.05
CA PRO A 55 0.44 1.63 20.15
C PRO A 55 1.03 2.39 18.96
N LEU A 56 0.25 3.34 18.41
CA LEU A 56 0.66 4.08 17.22
C LEU A 56 1.97 4.85 17.43
N GLU A 57 2.21 5.32 18.66
CA GLU A 57 3.42 6.01 19.08
C GLU A 57 4.67 5.12 18.94
N GLU A 58 4.56 3.83 19.28
CA GLU A 58 5.66 2.88 19.12
C GLU A 58 5.99 2.66 17.65
N THR A 59 4.97 2.43 16.82
CA THR A 59 5.14 2.27 15.38
C THR A 59 5.76 3.49 14.73
N MET A 60 5.25 4.69 15.03
CA MET A 60 5.80 5.94 14.50
C MET A 60 7.22 6.22 15.03
N GLY A 61 7.48 5.89 16.29
CA GLY A 61 8.81 5.96 16.89
C GLY A 61 9.83 5.03 16.22
N ALA A 62 9.39 3.84 15.77
CA ALA A 62 10.24 2.93 15.00
C ALA A 62 10.62 3.53 13.63
N LEU A 63 9.64 4.11 12.92
CA LEU A 63 9.88 4.80 11.65
C LEU A 63 10.84 5.99 11.82
N ALA A 64 10.64 6.80 12.85
CA ALA A 64 11.54 7.91 13.17
C ALA A 64 12.98 7.43 13.44
N SER A 65 13.14 6.30 14.13
CA SER A 65 14.46 5.71 14.39
C SER A 65 15.13 5.20 13.11
N ALA A 66 14.38 4.68 12.14
CA ALA A 66 14.91 4.29 10.85
C ALA A 66 15.51 5.51 10.10
N VAL A 67 14.86 6.67 10.18
CA VAL A 67 15.39 7.92 9.60
C VAL A 67 16.59 8.43 10.37
N GLN A 68 16.49 8.51 11.70
CA GLN A 68 17.59 9.00 12.57
C GLN A 68 18.86 8.18 12.45
N SER A 69 18.73 6.87 12.18
CA SER A 69 19.87 5.97 11.95
C SER A 69 20.41 6.01 10.52
N GLY A 70 19.85 6.85 9.63
CA GLY A 70 20.28 6.98 8.24
C GLY A 70 19.86 5.80 7.34
N LYS A 71 19.01 4.89 7.82
CA LYS A 71 18.55 3.72 7.04
C LYS A 71 17.34 4.03 6.14
N ALA A 72 16.70 5.18 6.31
CA ALA A 72 15.69 5.74 5.43
C ALA A 72 15.81 7.26 5.36
N ILE A 73 15.53 7.85 4.21
CA ILE A 73 15.51 9.32 4.05
C ILE A 73 14.15 9.85 4.49
N TYR A 74 13.09 9.19 4.05
CA TYR A 74 11.69 9.53 4.34
C TYR A 74 10.94 8.32 4.86
N VAL A 75 9.78 8.57 5.46
CA VAL A 75 8.83 7.52 5.79
C VAL A 75 7.52 7.68 5.03
N GLY A 76 6.88 6.54 4.79
CA GLY A 76 5.56 6.44 4.20
C GLY A 76 4.65 5.58 5.06
N LEU A 77 3.35 5.72 4.86
CA LEU A 77 2.33 4.87 5.48
C LEU A 77 1.52 4.19 4.38
N SER A 78 0.96 3.03 4.67
CA SER A 78 0.15 2.30 3.69
C SER A 78 -1.06 1.67 4.36
N ASN A 79 -2.19 1.63 3.65
CA ASN A 79 -3.45 1.08 4.17
C ASN A 79 -3.96 1.73 5.46
N TYR A 80 -3.70 3.01 5.64
CA TYR A 80 -4.26 3.82 6.72
C TYR A 80 -5.59 4.44 6.30
N ASP A 81 -6.48 4.68 7.27
CA ASP A 81 -7.64 5.54 7.10
C ASP A 81 -7.31 7.01 7.41
N GLY A 82 -8.26 7.92 7.16
CA GLY A 82 -8.02 9.36 7.32
C GLY A 82 -7.81 9.79 8.76
N GLU A 83 -8.48 9.17 9.73
CA GLU A 83 -8.36 9.51 11.15
C GLU A 83 -7.00 9.08 11.69
N THR A 84 -6.64 7.82 11.47
CA THR A 84 -5.35 7.27 11.93
C THR A 84 -4.18 7.96 11.22
N LEU A 85 -4.33 8.32 9.93
CA LEU A 85 -3.31 9.09 9.21
C LEU A 85 -3.05 10.45 9.89
N LYS A 86 -4.09 11.16 10.31
CA LYS A 86 -3.94 12.45 11.01
C LYS A 86 -3.20 12.29 12.34
N LYS A 87 -3.55 11.28 13.12
CA LYS A 87 -2.86 10.95 14.39
C LYS A 87 -1.39 10.60 14.15
N ALA A 88 -1.12 9.70 13.21
CA ALA A 88 0.25 9.31 12.85
C ALA A 88 1.09 10.49 12.37
N THR A 89 0.50 11.37 11.54
CA THR A 89 1.19 12.58 11.06
C THR A 89 1.56 13.52 12.19
N ALA A 90 0.68 13.71 13.18
CA ALA A 90 0.97 14.55 14.35
C ALA A 90 2.14 13.98 15.18
N ILE A 91 2.15 12.65 15.40
CA ILE A 91 3.24 11.97 16.12
C ILE A 91 4.56 12.12 15.36
N LEU A 92 4.57 11.81 14.04
CA LEU A 92 5.78 11.93 13.21
C LEU A 92 6.31 13.38 13.16
N LYS A 93 5.42 14.37 13.11
CA LYS A 93 5.80 15.78 13.19
C LYS A 93 6.50 16.12 14.51
N ASN A 94 5.95 15.66 15.64
CA ASN A 94 6.56 15.85 16.96
C ASN A 94 7.92 15.13 17.09
N LEU A 95 8.12 14.03 16.39
CA LEU A 95 9.39 13.32 16.33
C LEU A 95 10.36 13.88 15.28
N HIS A 96 10.03 15.00 14.63
CA HIS A 96 10.80 15.58 13.51
C HIS A 96 11.12 14.58 12.40
N CYS A 97 10.22 13.62 12.18
CA CYS A 97 10.37 12.57 11.17
C CYS A 97 9.71 12.98 9.86
N PRO A 98 10.42 12.97 8.72
CA PRO A 98 9.90 13.41 7.43
C PRO A 98 8.95 12.39 6.82
N PHE A 99 7.65 12.52 7.09
CA PHE A 99 6.58 11.75 6.47
C PHE A 99 6.10 12.44 5.19
N VAL A 100 6.07 11.73 4.07
CA VAL A 100 5.80 12.34 2.75
C VAL A 100 4.61 11.77 2.01
N ILE A 101 4.26 10.48 2.18
CA ILE A 101 3.34 9.80 1.27
C ILE A 101 2.56 8.67 1.95
N ASN A 102 1.30 8.49 1.53
CA ASN A 102 0.51 7.32 1.90
C ASN A 102 0.19 6.47 0.65
N GLN A 103 0.24 5.14 0.77
CA GLN A 103 -0.07 4.21 -0.32
C GLN A 103 -1.30 3.35 0.02
N ASN A 104 -2.35 3.42 -0.81
CA ASN A 104 -3.57 2.66 -0.62
C ASN A 104 -4.09 2.05 -1.92
N ARG A 105 -4.92 1.02 -1.81
CA ARG A 105 -5.69 0.52 -2.94
C ARG A 105 -6.68 1.59 -3.40
N TYR A 106 -6.71 1.84 -4.70
CA TYR A 106 -7.68 2.75 -5.29
C TYR A 106 -7.88 2.43 -6.77
N SER A 107 -9.13 2.25 -7.15
CA SER A 107 -9.54 2.01 -8.55
C SER A 107 -10.99 2.45 -8.73
N ILE A 108 -11.54 2.33 -9.93
CA ILE A 108 -12.97 2.53 -10.18
C ILE A 108 -13.83 1.57 -9.33
N PHE A 109 -13.33 0.34 -9.09
CA PHE A 109 -14.04 -0.68 -8.31
C PHE A 109 -13.79 -0.62 -6.80
N ASP A 110 -12.73 0.05 -6.36
CA ASP A 110 -12.43 0.22 -4.93
C ASP A 110 -12.21 1.70 -4.61
N ARG A 111 -13.21 2.31 -4.02
CA ARG A 111 -13.22 3.73 -3.65
C ARG A 111 -13.18 3.95 -2.13
N THR A 112 -12.62 2.98 -1.40
CA THR A 112 -12.54 3.01 0.06
C THR A 112 -11.84 4.26 0.56
N VAL A 113 -10.77 4.72 -0.11
CA VAL A 113 -10.02 5.92 0.27
C VAL A 113 -10.84 7.23 0.26
N GLU A 114 -11.94 7.26 -0.49
CA GLU A 114 -12.86 8.39 -0.48
C GLU A 114 -13.81 8.31 0.72
N LYS A 115 -14.27 7.09 1.05
CA LYS A 115 -15.27 6.84 2.09
C LYS A 115 -14.70 6.88 3.50
N ASN A 116 -13.45 6.41 3.68
CA ASN A 116 -12.76 6.37 4.99
C ASN A 116 -12.01 7.67 5.33
N GLY A 117 -12.21 8.73 4.55
CA GLY A 117 -11.63 10.04 4.80
C GLY A 117 -10.16 10.20 4.43
N LEU A 118 -9.49 9.13 3.91
CA LEU A 118 -8.06 9.18 3.62
C LEU A 118 -7.71 10.22 2.55
N LYS A 119 -8.43 10.23 1.42
CA LYS A 119 -8.20 11.17 0.32
C LYS A 119 -8.32 12.63 0.79
N LYS A 120 -9.29 12.92 1.67
CA LYS A 120 -9.45 14.24 2.28
C LYS A 120 -8.29 14.56 3.22
N ALA A 121 -7.93 13.62 4.10
CA ALA A 121 -6.85 13.81 5.07
C ALA A 121 -5.49 14.03 4.37
N THR A 122 -5.16 13.30 3.32
CA THR A 122 -3.90 13.50 2.58
C THR A 122 -3.81 14.88 1.95
N ALA A 123 -4.92 15.38 1.38
CA ALA A 123 -4.98 16.74 0.83
C ALA A 123 -4.82 17.81 1.92
N GLU A 124 -5.55 17.70 3.04
CA GLU A 124 -5.46 18.63 4.16
C GLU A 124 -4.06 18.67 4.78
N LEU A 125 -3.39 17.52 4.86
CA LEU A 125 -2.04 17.38 5.42
C LEU A 125 -0.93 17.67 4.40
N GLN A 126 -1.28 17.96 3.15
CA GLN A 126 -0.33 18.16 2.04
C GLN A 126 0.63 16.96 1.88
N LYS A 127 0.09 15.75 1.94
CA LYS A 127 0.83 14.49 1.74
C LYS A 127 0.49 13.86 0.41
N GLY A 128 1.47 13.17 -0.18
CA GLY A 128 1.24 12.40 -1.38
C GLY A 128 0.29 11.21 -1.14
N LEU A 129 -0.47 10.86 -2.16
CA LEU A 129 -1.25 9.63 -2.22
C LEU A 129 -0.85 8.86 -3.47
N ILE A 130 -0.20 7.72 -3.28
CA ILE A 130 0.11 6.78 -4.35
C ILE A 130 -0.83 5.58 -4.27
N THR A 131 -1.25 5.05 -5.41
CA THR A 131 -2.23 3.98 -5.45
C THR A 131 -1.63 2.66 -5.94
N PHE A 132 -2.07 1.55 -5.33
CA PHE A 132 -1.83 0.23 -5.88
C PHE A 132 -3.11 -0.40 -6.42
N SER A 133 -2.95 -1.35 -7.33
CA SER A 133 -4.06 -2.00 -8.07
C SER A 133 -5.01 -1.02 -8.79
N PRO A 134 -4.53 0.01 -9.49
CA PRO A 134 -5.41 0.95 -10.20
C PRO A 134 -6.24 0.26 -11.29
N LEU A 135 -5.72 -0.83 -11.88
CA LEU A 135 -6.44 -1.68 -12.84
C LEU A 135 -7.22 -2.83 -12.16
N ALA A 136 -7.47 -2.76 -10.84
CA ALA A 136 -8.19 -3.78 -10.09
C ALA A 136 -7.68 -5.22 -10.38
N GLN A 137 -6.35 -5.40 -10.37
CA GLN A 137 -5.66 -6.66 -10.67
C GLN A 137 -5.92 -7.17 -12.11
N GLY A 138 -6.10 -6.28 -13.07
CA GLY A 138 -6.35 -6.60 -14.47
C GLY A 138 -7.84 -6.67 -14.84
N GLN A 139 -8.76 -6.55 -13.88
CA GLN A 139 -10.20 -6.53 -14.16
C GLN A 139 -10.62 -5.32 -15.04
N LEU A 140 -9.93 -4.19 -14.90
CA LEU A 140 -10.19 -2.97 -15.70
C LEU A 140 -9.42 -2.96 -17.03
N THR A 141 -9.21 -4.12 -17.59
CA THR A 141 -8.66 -4.33 -18.95
C THR A 141 -9.59 -5.25 -19.73
N ASP A 142 -9.28 -5.53 -20.97
CA ASP A 142 -9.99 -6.51 -21.81
C ASP A 142 -9.66 -7.98 -21.46
N ARG A 143 -8.68 -8.20 -20.56
CA ARG A 143 -8.09 -9.51 -20.26
C ARG A 143 -9.09 -10.60 -19.89
N TYR A 144 -10.19 -10.25 -19.23
CA TYR A 144 -11.18 -11.19 -18.70
C TYR A 144 -12.51 -11.21 -19.50
N LEU A 145 -12.63 -10.44 -20.58
CA LEU A 145 -13.87 -10.33 -21.36
C LEU A 145 -14.27 -11.64 -22.06
N HIS A 146 -13.31 -12.47 -22.41
CA HIS A 146 -13.49 -13.70 -23.18
C HIS A 146 -13.13 -14.97 -22.39
N GLY A 147 -13.11 -14.87 -21.06
CA GLY A 147 -12.74 -15.97 -20.17
C GLY A 147 -11.52 -15.67 -19.32
N ILE A 148 -11.08 -16.66 -18.54
CA ILE A 148 -9.92 -16.54 -17.66
C ILE A 148 -8.69 -17.11 -18.35
N PRO A 149 -7.69 -16.27 -18.71
CA PRO A 149 -6.46 -16.76 -19.34
C PRO A 149 -5.68 -17.72 -18.43
N GLU A 150 -5.00 -18.70 -19.01
CA GLU A 150 -4.21 -19.70 -18.27
C GLU A 150 -3.08 -19.07 -17.44
N ASP A 151 -2.48 -17.98 -17.93
CA ASP A 151 -1.43 -17.22 -17.24
C ASP A 151 -1.97 -16.17 -16.26
N SER A 152 -3.28 -16.14 -15.99
CA SER A 152 -3.88 -15.21 -15.06
C SER A 152 -3.55 -15.57 -13.60
N ARG A 153 -3.53 -14.57 -12.72
CA ARG A 153 -3.37 -14.79 -11.28
C ARG A 153 -4.47 -15.67 -10.67
N ILE A 154 -5.64 -15.73 -11.27
CA ILE A 154 -6.73 -16.63 -10.86
C ILE A 154 -6.28 -18.10 -11.01
N ARG A 155 -5.59 -18.42 -12.11
CA ARG A 155 -5.14 -19.80 -12.41
C ARG A 155 -3.83 -20.14 -11.72
N THR A 156 -2.89 -19.18 -11.62
CA THR A 156 -1.52 -19.43 -11.16
C THR A 156 -1.33 -19.27 -9.66
N ASP A 157 -2.01 -18.31 -9.01
CA ASP A 157 -1.83 -17.98 -7.59
C ASP A 157 -3.15 -18.11 -6.80
N GLY A 158 -4.24 -17.53 -7.26
CA GLY A 158 -5.56 -17.59 -6.62
C GLY A 158 -5.69 -16.94 -5.23
N ARG A 159 -4.59 -16.48 -4.62
CA ARG A 159 -4.60 -15.91 -3.25
C ARG A 159 -5.36 -14.60 -3.16
N PHE A 160 -5.14 -13.71 -4.11
CA PHE A 160 -5.64 -12.33 -4.06
C PHE A 160 -6.72 -12.02 -5.10
N LEU A 161 -6.77 -12.77 -6.19
CA LEU A 161 -7.78 -12.65 -7.23
C LEU A 161 -8.43 -14.01 -7.43
N LYS A 162 -9.70 -14.12 -7.06
CA LYS A 162 -10.48 -15.35 -7.16
C LYS A 162 -11.44 -15.27 -8.33
N GLU A 163 -11.76 -16.41 -8.94
CA GLU A 163 -12.73 -16.53 -10.04
C GLU A 163 -14.11 -15.94 -9.65
N SER A 164 -14.53 -16.14 -8.41
CA SER A 164 -15.82 -15.63 -7.89
C SER A 164 -15.96 -14.09 -7.94
N ILE A 165 -14.89 -13.35 -8.18
CA ILE A 165 -14.94 -11.89 -8.36
C ILE A 165 -15.43 -11.52 -9.77
N LEU A 166 -15.29 -12.42 -10.74
CA LEU A 166 -15.69 -12.24 -12.13
C LEU A 166 -17.09 -12.81 -12.38
N ASP A 167 -18.07 -12.45 -11.55
CA ASP A 167 -19.47 -12.77 -11.78
C ASP A 167 -20.03 -12.01 -12.99
N ASP A 168 -21.23 -12.38 -13.44
CA ASP A 168 -21.87 -11.77 -14.61
C ASP A 168 -22.06 -10.25 -14.44
N HIS A 169 -22.35 -9.80 -13.23
CA HIS A 169 -22.52 -8.37 -12.96
C HIS A 169 -21.18 -7.62 -13.12
N ARG A 170 -20.08 -8.19 -12.60
CA ARG A 170 -18.74 -7.62 -12.76
C ARG A 170 -18.29 -7.61 -14.21
N LEU A 171 -18.52 -8.69 -14.94
CA LEU A 171 -18.22 -8.78 -16.37
C LEU A 171 -19.03 -7.76 -17.19
N ASP A 172 -20.31 -7.53 -16.88
CA ASP A 172 -21.09 -6.49 -17.53
C ASP A 172 -20.50 -5.08 -17.27
N GLN A 173 -20.14 -4.79 -16.02
CA GLN A 173 -19.46 -3.52 -15.70
C GLN A 173 -18.16 -3.34 -16.51
N ILE A 174 -17.35 -4.39 -16.64
CA ILE A 174 -16.09 -4.34 -17.40
C ILE A 174 -16.38 -4.08 -18.89
N ARG A 175 -17.37 -4.77 -19.49
CA ARG A 175 -17.77 -4.55 -20.89
C ARG A 175 -18.17 -3.11 -21.12
N ARG A 176 -19.08 -2.57 -20.30
CA ARG A 176 -19.54 -1.18 -20.40
C ARG A 176 -18.42 -0.16 -20.27
N LEU A 177 -17.42 -0.41 -19.42
CA LEU A 177 -16.24 0.44 -19.28
C LEU A 177 -15.36 0.36 -20.51
N ASN A 178 -15.16 -0.83 -21.10
CA ASN A 178 -14.43 -0.97 -22.36
C ASN A 178 -15.14 -0.29 -23.52
N ASP A 179 -16.47 -0.39 -23.61
CA ASP A 179 -17.26 0.30 -24.63
C ASP A 179 -17.11 1.82 -24.53
N LEU A 180 -17.14 2.35 -23.29
CA LEU A 180 -16.91 3.77 -23.03
C LEU A 180 -15.50 4.21 -23.43
N ALA A 181 -14.48 3.42 -23.09
CA ALA A 181 -13.09 3.69 -23.48
C ALA A 181 -12.96 3.72 -25.02
N ALA A 182 -13.55 2.72 -25.71
CA ALA A 182 -13.54 2.67 -27.17
C ALA A 182 -14.22 3.89 -27.81
N GLN A 183 -15.37 4.36 -27.27
CA GLN A 183 -16.04 5.58 -27.73
C GLN A 183 -15.18 6.83 -27.56
N ARG A 184 -14.25 6.84 -26.61
CA ARG A 184 -13.31 7.93 -26.35
C ARG A 184 -11.97 7.78 -27.09
N GLY A 185 -11.79 6.69 -27.85
CA GLY A 185 -10.51 6.35 -28.48
C GLY A 185 -9.41 5.95 -27.49
N GLU A 186 -9.80 5.48 -26.28
CA GLU A 186 -8.93 5.03 -25.20
C GLU A 186 -8.95 3.49 -25.10
N LYS A 187 -8.01 2.91 -24.30
CA LYS A 187 -7.98 1.49 -23.98
C LYS A 187 -8.13 1.28 -22.49
#